data_2c8a26019ecec1c85f28913fe12b0c66
#
_entry.id   2c8a26019ecec1c85f28913fe12b0c66
#
_cell.length_a   1.000
_cell.length_b   1.000
_cell.length_c   1.000
_cell.angle_alpha   90.00
_cell.angle_beta   90.00
_cell.angle_gamma   90.00
#
_symmetry.space_group_name_H-M   'P 1'
#
loop_
_entity.id
_entity.type
_entity.pdbx_description
1 polymer ?
#
loop_
_entity_poly.entity_id
_entity_poly.type
_entity_poly.pdbx_seq_one_letter_code
_entity_poly.pdbx_strand_id
1 'polypeptide(L)'
;MTTGSISRPSEKPIEQMSAGELQGTAASLGKAFASNPKDKPTAMRYAAVLQMAGNSEQALAVMRKLAIGYPSDRDVLAAYGKALAGAGQFEQALDAVRRAQTPEYPDWKLASAEGAILDQLGQPAEARALYRRALDLKPNEPSTLSNLGMSYVLEGDLRTAETYLRSAAAQPAADSRIRQNLALVVGLQGRFDEAERIARQELSPEQAQSNVAYLRSMLAQQNSWSQLKKADKNVASAN
;
A
#
# COMPACT_ATOMS: atom_id res chain seq x y z
N MET A 1 32.60 4.94 39.77
CA MET A 1 31.21 4.49 39.53
C MET A 1 30.92 4.56 38.07
N THR A 2 30.97 3.43 37.37
CA THR A 2 30.71 3.35 35.90
C THR A 2 29.23 3.17 35.75
N THR A 3 28.52 4.20 35.24
CA THR A 3 27.14 4.11 34.83
C THR A 3 27.10 3.33 33.52
N GLY A 4 26.80 2.04 33.61
CA GLY A 4 26.53 1.21 32.47
C GLY A 4 25.30 1.71 31.74
N SER A 5 25.48 2.26 30.54
CA SER A 5 24.40 2.53 29.60
C SER A 5 23.79 1.19 29.20
N ILE A 6 22.60 0.89 29.68
CA ILE A 6 21.83 -0.26 29.23
C ILE A 6 21.36 0.09 27.81
N SER A 7 22.13 -0.38 26.81
CA SER A 7 21.66 -0.37 25.41
C SER A 7 20.36 -1.19 25.35
N ARG A 8 19.23 -0.53 25.09
CA ARG A 8 18.02 -1.24 24.73
C ARG A 8 18.33 -2.13 23.54
N PRO A 9 17.98 -3.43 23.56
CA PRO A 9 18.14 -4.25 22.36
C PRO A 9 17.48 -3.55 21.19
N SER A 10 18.14 -3.48 20.03
CA SER A 10 17.54 -2.91 18.82
C SER A 10 16.32 -3.74 18.51
N GLU A 11 15.15 -3.12 18.65
CA GLU A 11 13.89 -3.81 18.38
C GLU A 11 13.86 -4.18 16.90
N LYS A 12 13.50 -5.44 16.62
CA LYS A 12 13.36 -5.98 15.24
C LYS A 12 12.41 -5.05 14.43
N PRO A 13 12.76 -4.70 13.18
CA PRO A 13 11.86 -3.96 12.29
C PRO A 13 10.53 -4.68 12.13
N ILE A 14 9.44 -3.92 12.15
CA ILE A 14 8.06 -4.47 12.10
C ILE A 14 7.85 -5.30 10.82
N GLU A 15 8.44 -4.86 9.72
CA GLU A 15 8.35 -5.49 8.40
C GLU A 15 9.00 -6.88 8.34
N GLN A 16 9.86 -7.19 9.30
CA GLN A 16 10.57 -8.46 9.42
C GLN A 16 9.94 -9.40 10.46
N MET A 17 8.87 -8.98 11.12
CA MET A 17 8.21 -9.77 12.15
C MET A 17 7.31 -10.84 11.52
N SER A 18 7.35 -12.05 12.06
CA SER A 18 6.35 -13.08 11.77
C SER A 18 4.99 -12.74 12.38
N ALA A 19 3.93 -13.40 11.95
CA ALA A 19 2.58 -13.20 12.50
C ALA A 19 2.51 -13.38 14.02
N GLY A 20 3.22 -14.39 14.57
CA GLY A 20 3.28 -14.61 16.02
C GLY A 20 4.04 -13.50 16.76
N GLU A 21 5.15 -13.00 16.19
CA GLU A 21 5.91 -11.87 16.75
C GLU A 21 5.07 -10.58 16.72
N LEU A 22 4.32 -10.31 15.64
CA LEU A 22 3.40 -9.17 15.56
C LEU A 22 2.33 -9.25 16.64
N GLN A 23 1.72 -10.41 16.85
CA GLN A 23 0.70 -10.61 17.89
C GLN A 23 1.25 -10.40 19.29
N GLY A 24 2.41 -10.98 19.61
CA GLY A 24 3.07 -10.81 20.92
C GLY A 24 3.48 -9.36 21.17
N THR A 25 4.02 -8.69 20.15
CA THR A 25 4.41 -7.27 20.21
C THR A 25 3.18 -6.37 20.38
N ALA A 26 2.08 -6.63 19.66
CA ALA A 26 0.82 -5.90 19.83
C ALA A 26 0.28 -6.03 21.27
N ALA A 27 0.30 -7.22 21.85
CA ALA A 27 -0.16 -7.44 23.23
C ALA A 27 0.69 -6.66 24.25
N SER A 28 2.01 -6.64 24.07
CA SER A 28 2.94 -5.89 24.95
C SER A 28 2.74 -4.37 24.82
N LEU A 29 2.71 -3.86 23.58
CA LEU A 29 2.52 -2.44 23.30
C LEU A 29 1.12 -1.96 23.73
N GLY A 30 0.10 -2.81 23.62
CA GLY A 30 -1.26 -2.53 24.11
C GLY A 30 -1.31 -2.28 25.62
N LYS A 31 -0.59 -3.06 26.42
CA LYS A 31 -0.44 -2.83 27.85
C LYS A 31 0.28 -1.52 28.17
N ALA A 32 1.39 -1.26 27.46
CA ALA A 32 2.15 -0.01 27.61
C ALA A 32 1.31 1.21 27.22
N PHE A 33 0.58 1.15 26.10
CA PHE A 33 -0.33 2.21 25.67
C PHE A 33 -1.49 2.44 26.66
N ALA A 34 -2.06 1.38 27.23
CA ALA A 34 -3.10 1.51 28.25
C ALA A 34 -2.59 2.24 29.50
N SER A 35 -1.33 2.00 29.90
CA SER A 35 -0.69 2.66 31.05
C SER A 35 -0.34 4.14 30.77
N ASN A 36 0.07 4.48 29.56
CA ASN A 36 0.41 5.85 29.14
C ASN A 36 -0.04 6.14 27.69
N PRO A 37 -1.31 6.46 27.46
CA PRO A 37 -1.84 6.70 26.12
C PRO A 37 -1.28 7.93 25.41
N LYS A 38 -0.56 8.82 26.11
CA LYS A 38 0.06 10.02 25.58
C LYS A 38 1.52 9.79 25.14
N ASP A 39 2.08 8.62 25.38
CA ASP A 39 3.44 8.31 24.93
C ASP A 39 3.46 8.11 23.41
N LYS A 40 3.91 9.18 22.70
CA LYS A 40 3.93 9.22 21.23
C LYS A 40 4.66 8.02 20.62
N PRO A 41 5.91 7.68 21.03
CA PRO A 41 6.63 6.55 20.44
C PRO A 41 5.88 5.21 20.58
N THR A 42 5.38 4.91 21.77
CA THR A 42 4.63 3.67 22.03
C THR A 42 3.34 3.60 21.23
N ALA A 43 2.54 4.69 21.19
CA ALA A 43 1.29 4.74 20.44
C ALA A 43 1.53 4.56 18.94
N MET A 44 2.51 5.25 18.36
CA MET A 44 2.85 5.13 16.94
C MET A 44 3.32 3.73 16.57
N ARG A 45 4.20 3.14 17.40
CA ARG A 45 4.67 1.76 17.18
C ARG A 45 3.53 0.74 17.33
N TYR A 46 2.67 0.92 18.32
CA TYR A 46 1.50 0.07 18.51
C TYR A 46 0.56 0.09 17.30
N ALA A 47 0.22 1.29 16.82
CA ALA A 47 -0.60 1.44 15.63
C ALA A 47 0.04 0.79 14.38
N ALA A 48 1.35 0.94 14.19
CA ALA A 48 2.06 0.32 13.07
C ALA A 48 2.05 -1.22 13.13
N VAL A 49 2.24 -1.80 14.31
CA VAL A 49 2.16 -3.25 14.54
C VAL A 49 0.74 -3.76 14.28
N LEU A 50 -0.28 -3.05 14.76
CA LEU A 50 -1.68 -3.39 14.52
C LEU A 50 -2.03 -3.36 13.02
N GLN A 51 -1.56 -2.36 12.28
CA GLN A 51 -1.77 -2.29 10.82
C GLN A 51 -1.12 -3.47 10.10
N MET A 52 0.12 -3.81 10.47
CA MET A 52 0.82 -4.94 9.86
C MET A 52 0.15 -6.29 10.20
N ALA A 53 -0.48 -6.39 11.36
CA ALA A 53 -1.28 -7.55 11.78
C ALA A 53 -2.71 -7.56 11.19
N GLY A 54 -3.08 -6.60 10.33
CA GLY A 54 -4.42 -6.51 9.72
C GLY A 54 -5.50 -5.90 10.62
N ASN A 55 -5.14 -5.40 11.79
CA ASN A 55 -6.07 -4.83 12.78
C ASN A 55 -6.27 -3.32 12.57
N SER A 56 -6.74 -2.92 11.38
CA SER A 56 -6.82 -1.51 10.94
C SER A 56 -7.71 -0.65 11.83
N GLU A 57 -8.85 -1.16 12.30
CA GLU A 57 -9.75 -0.42 13.19
C GLU A 57 -9.12 -0.10 14.55
N GLN A 58 -8.38 -1.05 15.12
CA GLN A 58 -7.68 -0.82 16.38
C GLN A 58 -6.52 0.18 16.19
N ALA A 59 -5.78 0.07 15.08
CA ALA A 59 -4.73 1.02 14.74
C ALA A 59 -5.31 2.44 14.61
N LEU A 60 -6.45 2.59 13.96
CA LEU A 60 -7.15 3.86 13.83
C LEU A 60 -7.58 4.42 15.20
N ALA A 61 -8.13 3.58 16.08
CA ALA A 61 -8.54 4.03 17.42
C ALA A 61 -7.35 4.55 18.25
N VAL A 62 -6.18 3.87 18.18
CA VAL A 62 -4.93 4.31 18.82
C VAL A 62 -4.49 5.66 18.25
N MET A 63 -4.43 5.80 16.92
CA MET A 63 -3.96 7.02 16.27
C MET A 63 -4.93 8.19 16.45
N ARG A 64 -6.24 7.96 16.46
CA ARG A 64 -7.24 8.99 16.77
C ARG A 64 -7.02 9.58 18.16
N LYS A 65 -6.78 8.73 19.16
CA LYS A 65 -6.49 9.19 20.52
C LYS A 65 -5.19 9.99 20.59
N LEU A 66 -4.17 9.57 19.86
CA LEU A 66 -2.89 10.28 19.82
C LEU A 66 -3.02 11.63 19.09
N ALA A 67 -3.73 11.69 17.96
CA ALA A 67 -3.91 12.91 17.17
C ALA A 67 -4.66 14.02 17.93
N ILE A 68 -5.55 13.68 18.87
CA ILE A 68 -6.19 14.65 19.76
C ILE A 68 -5.15 15.34 20.67
N GLY A 69 -4.14 14.59 21.13
CA GLY A 69 -3.09 15.14 21.98
C GLY A 69 -1.98 15.90 21.20
N TYR A 70 -1.86 15.62 19.90
CA TYR A 70 -0.80 16.14 19.02
C TYR A 70 -1.38 16.67 17.69
N PRO A 71 -2.27 17.66 17.71
CA PRO A 71 -3.08 18.05 16.55
C PRO A 71 -2.29 18.70 15.40
N SER A 72 -1.06 19.14 15.65
CA SER A 72 -0.17 19.77 14.66
C SER A 72 1.15 19.03 14.46
N ASP A 73 1.31 17.85 15.09
CA ASP A 73 2.52 17.05 14.93
C ASP A 73 2.47 16.30 13.60
N ARG A 74 3.43 16.61 12.71
CA ARG A 74 3.48 16.06 11.34
C ARG A 74 3.57 14.54 11.31
N ASP A 75 4.37 13.94 12.17
CA ASP A 75 4.54 12.48 12.21
C ASP A 75 3.25 11.81 12.68
N VAL A 76 2.59 12.40 13.67
CA VAL A 76 1.30 11.90 14.17
C VAL A 76 0.22 12.04 13.11
N LEU A 77 0.12 13.18 12.42
CA LEU A 77 -0.84 13.40 11.34
C LEU A 77 -0.59 12.44 10.16
N ALA A 78 0.67 12.23 9.78
CA ALA A 78 1.05 11.26 8.74
C ALA A 78 0.63 9.83 9.11
N ALA A 79 0.93 9.40 10.33
CA ALA A 79 0.55 8.07 10.83
C ALA A 79 -0.97 7.92 11.00
N TYR A 80 -1.66 8.98 11.43
CA TYR A 80 -3.11 9.02 11.53
C TYR A 80 -3.78 8.92 10.16
N GLY A 81 -3.28 9.67 9.16
CA GLY A 81 -3.73 9.56 7.77
C GLY A 81 -3.56 8.14 7.20
N LYS A 82 -2.42 7.50 7.48
CA LYS A 82 -2.20 6.09 7.11
C LYS A 82 -3.19 5.15 7.80
N ALA A 83 -3.50 5.37 9.08
CA ALA A 83 -4.46 4.54 9.82
C ALA A 83 -5.89 4.73 9.28
N LEU A 84 -6.29 5.96 8.96
CA LEU A 84 -7.57 6.28 8.31
C LEU A 84 -7.69 5.59 6.95
N ALA A 85 -6.65 5.67 6.11
CA ALA A 85 -6.65 5.01 4.81
C ALA A 85 -6.75 3.47 4.95
N GLY A 86 -6.05 2.89 5.92
CA GLY A 86 -6.14 1.46 6.21
C GLY A 86 -7.51 0.98 6.70
N ALA A 87 -8.31 1.90 7.27
CA ALA A 87 -9.70 1.68 7.69
C ALA A 87 -10.72 2.12 6.62
N GLY A 88 -10.27 2.48 5.40
CA GLY A 88 -11.16 2.90 4.30
C GLY A 88 -11.75 4.30 4.43
N GLN A 89 -11.30 5.12 5.40
CA GLN A 89 -11.79 6.50 5.61
C GLN A 89 -10.95 7.49 4.79
N PHE A 90 -11.08 7.42 3.45
CA PHE A 90 -10.17 8.07 2.51
C PHE A 90 -10.22 9.59 2.52
N GLU A 91 -11.39 10.21 2.66
CA GLU A 91 -11.53 11.69 2.72
C GLU A 91 -10.84 12.26 3.96
N GLN A 92 -11.04 11.60 5.11
CA GLN A 92 -10.38 11.99 6.36
C GLN A 92 -8.87 11.73 6.31
N ALA A 93 -8.46 10.64 5.66
CA ALA A 93 -7.06 10.33 5.44
C ALA A 93 -6.37 11.41 4.60
N LEU A 94 -7.04 11.89 3.56
CA LEU A 94 -6.56 12.95 2.69
C LEU A 94 -6.34 14.26 3.47
N ASP A 95 -7.31 14.67 4.30
CA ASP A 95 -7.16 15.83 5.18
C ASP A 95 -5.96 15.69 6.11
N ALA A 96 -5.84 14.56 6.80
CA ALA A 96 -4.75 14.32 7.74
C ALA A 96 -3.36 14.36 7.06
N VAL A 97 -3.22 13.73 5.88
CA VAL A 97 -1.97 13.72 5.12
C VAL A 97 -1.63 15.11 4.60
N ARG A 98 -2.60 15.87 4.10
CA ARG A 98 -2.41 17.26 3.65
C ARG A 98 -1.95 18.17 4.78
N ARG A 99 -2.53 18.03 5.97
CA ARG A 99 -2.10 18.78 7.17
C ARG A 99 -0.70 18.38 7.66
N ALA A 100 -0.25 17.17 7.39
CA ALA A 100 1.11 16.73 7.68
C ALA A 100 2.15 17.33 6.73
N GLN A 101 1.76 17.73 5.52
CA GLN A 101 2.65 18.34 4.53
C GLN A 101 2.85 19.83 4.82
N THR A 102 4.09 20.31 4.63
CA THR A 102 4.40 21.74 4.64
C THR A 102 5.30 22.06 3.44
N PRO A 103 5.17 23.25 2.83
CA PRO A 103 6.01 23.65 1.69
C PRO A 103 7.52 23.66 2.02
N GLU A 104 7.85 23.97 3.28
CA GLU A 104 9.24 24.08 3.76
C GLU A 104 9.94 22.72 3.91
N TYR A 105 9.17 21.67 4.07
CA TYR A 105 9.68 20.30 4.28
C TYR A 105 8.95 19.31 3.36
N PRO A 106 9.26 19.31 2.06
CA PRO A 106 8.66 18.38 1.12
C PRO A 106 9.06 16.95 1.49
N ASP A 107 8.05 16.06 1.57
CA ASP A 107 8.23 14.66 1.92
C ASP A 107 7.65 13.77 0.83
N TRP A 108 8.50 13.00 0.18
CA TRP A 108 8.10 12.08 -0.87
C TRP A 108 7.12 10.99 -0.38
N LYS A 109 7.24 10.58 0.89
CA LYS A 109 6.34 9.57 1.49
C LYS A 109 4.92 10.12 1.60
N LEU A 110 4.79 11.37 2.05
CA LEU A 110 3.49 12.04 2.16
C LEU A 110 2.88 12.29 0.79
N ALA A 111 3.68 12.75 -0.19
CA ALA A 111 3.20 12.92 -1.56
C ALA A 111 2.72 11.58 -2.17
N SER A 112 3.49 10.49 -1.98
CA SER A 112 3.10 9.16 -2.44
C SER A 112 1.85 8.63 -1.71
N ALA A 113 1.73 8.89 -0.41
CA ALA A 113 0.55 8.50 0.38
C ALA A 113 -0.71 9.26 -0.04
N GLU A 114 -0.60 10.57 -0.29
CA GLU A 114 -1.70 11.38 -0.81
C GLU A 114 -2.16 10.87 -2.18
N GLY A 115 -1.22 10.55 -3.08
CA GLY A 115 -1.53 9.92 -4.37
C GLY A 115 -2.29 8.60 -4.21
N ALA A 116 -1.87 7.72 -3.30
CA ALA A 116 -2.55 6.46 -3.06
C ALA A 116 -3.99 6.65 -2.52
N ILE A 117 -4.21 7.66 -1.69
CA ILE A 117 -5.55 7.99 -1.20
C ILE A 117 -6.43 8.53 -2.34
N LEU A 118 -5.88 9.39 -3.21
CA LEU A 118 -6.60 9.93 -4.38
C LEU A 118 -6.98 8.85 -5.39
N ASP A 119 -6.13 7.85 -5.60
CA ASP A 119 -6.50 6.68 -6.42
C ASP A 119 -7.72 5.94 -5.84
N GLN A 120 -7.79 5.78 -4.51
CA GLN A 120 -8.95 5.17 -3.84
C GLN A 120 -10.22 6.04 -3.93
N LEU A 121 -10.05 7.36 -4.03
CA LEU A 121 -11.14 8.32 -4.25
C LEU A 121 -11.54 8.47 -5.72
N GLY A 122 -10.94 7.70 -6.64
CA GLY A 122 -11.23 7.74 -8.07
C GLY A 122 -10.68 8.99 -8.78
N GLN A 123 -9.60 9.57 -8.26
CA GLN A 123 -8.92 10.75 -8.80
C GLN A 123 -7.51 10.42 -9.33
N PRO A 124 -7.39 9.50 -10.32
CA PRO A 124 -6.08 8.96 -10.75
C PRO A 124 -5.18 10.00 -11.43
N ALA A 125 -5.74 11.02 -12.08
CA ALA A 125 -4.94 12.07 -12.70
C ALA A 125 -4.15 12.88 -11.65
N GLU A 126 -4.81 13.24 -10.56
CA GLU A 126 -4.19 13.96 -9.44
C GLU A 126 -3.21 13.05 -8.68
N ALA A 127 -3.59 11.79 -8.46
CA ALA A 127 -2.72 10.79 -7.84
C ALA A 127 -1.39 10.67 -8.57
N ARG A 128 -1.41 10.53 -9.90
CA ARG A 128 -0.19 10.42 -10.71
C ARG A 128 0.68 11.68 -10.70
N ALA A 129 0.08 12.87 -10.58
CA ALA A 129 0.86 14.10 -10.42
C ALA A 129 1.65 14.06 -9.09
N LEU A 130 1.04 13.58 -8.02
CA LEU A 130 1.70 13.44 -6.72
C LEU A 130 2.77 12.34 -6.70
N TYR A 131 2.54 11.21 -7.36
CA TYR A 131 3.59 10.19 -7.50
C TYR A 131 4.80 10.70 -8.28
N ARG A 132 4.60 11.48 -9.37
CA ARG A 132 5.71 12.12 -10.07
C ARG A 132 6.46 13.08 -9.17
N ARG A 133 5.74 13.94 -8.43
CA ARG A 133 6.36 14.82 -7.44
C ARG A 133 7.15 14.04 -6.37
N ALA A 134 6.62 12.91 -5.91
CA ALA A 134 7.36 12.05 -4.98
C ALA A 134 8.63 11.48 -5.60
N LEU A 135 8.60 11.11 -6.89
CA LEU A 135 9.78 10.63 -7.63
C LEU A 135 10.77 11.74 -7.95
N ASP A 136 10.32 13.00 -8.11
CA ASP A 136 11.23 14.15 -8.22
C ASP A 136 12.02 14.36 -6.92
N LEU A 137 11.38 14.13 -5.77
CA LEU A 137 12.03 14.22 -4.45
C LEU A 137 12.91 12.99 -4.14
N LYS A 138 12.51 11.82 -4.56
CA LYS A 138 13.25 10.56 -4.37
C LYS A 138 13.18 9.71 -5.64
N PRO A 139 14.11 9.91 -6.55
CA PRO A 139 14.16 9.15 -7.79
C PRO A 139 14.30 7.64 -7.55
N ASN A 140 13.66 6.86 -8.41
CA ASN A 140 13.73 5.40 -8.39
C ASN A 140 13.21 4.74 -7.10
N GLU A 141 12.40 5.43 -6.31
CA GLU A 141 11.77 4.81 -5.13
C GLU A 141 10.81 3.71 -5.56
N PRO A 142 11.08 2.42 -5.24
CA PRO A 142 10.33 1.30 -5.81
C PRO A 142 8.85 1.30 -5.42
N SER A 143 8.52 1.70 -4.19
CA SER A 143 7.13 1.76 -3.73
C SER A 143 6.33 2.82 -4.50
N THR A 144 6.91 3.97 -4.76
CA THR A 144 6.27 5.05 -5.52
C THR A 144 6.13 4.70 -7.00
N LEU A 145 7.16 4.10 -7.61
CA LEU A 145 7.08 3.58 -8.99
C LEU A 145 5.97 2.53 -9.11
N SER A 146 5.86 1.62 -8.14
CA SER A 146 4.81 0.60 -8.12
C SER A 146 3.41 1.22 -7.98
N ASN A 147 3.23 2.20 -7.10
CA ASN A 147 1.96 2.90 -6.94
C ASN A 147 1.57 3.62 -8.24
N LEU A 148 2.52 4.32 -8.87
CA LEU A 148 2.30 4.97 -10.17
C LEU A 148 1.91 3.96 -11.26
N GLY A 149 2.58 2.81 -11.31
CA GLY A 149 2.22 1.73 -12.22
C GLY A 149 0.80 1.21 -11.96
N MET A 150 0.45 0.96 -10.71
CA MET A 150 -0.89 0.49 -10.34
C MET A 150 -1.99 1.53 -10.62
N SER A 151 -1.69 2.82 -10.49
CA SER A 151 -2.60 3.89 -10.89
C SER A 151 -2.94 3.84 -12.40
N TYR A 152 -1.98 3.48 -13.25
CA TYR A 152 -2.25 3.24 -14.68
C TYR A 152 -3.10 1.97 -14.93
N VAL A 153 -3.00 0.96 -14.07
CA VAL A 153 -3.89 -0.23 -14.15
C VAL A 153 -5.34 0.18 -13.97
N LEU A 154 -5.64 1.11 -13.05
CA LEU A 154 -7.01 1.59 -12.82
C LEU A 154 -7.63 2.27 -14.06
N GLU A 155 -6.81 2.84 -14.93
CA GLU A 155 -7.25 3.40 -16.24
C GLU A 155 -7.24 2.37 -17.37
N GLY A 156 -6.70 1.18 -17.16
CA GLY A 156 -6.56 0.16 -18.19
C GLY A 156 -5.34 0.34 -19.10
N ASP A 157 -4.44 1.30 -18.81
CA ASP A 157 -3.18 1.45 -19.54
C ASP A 157 -2.12 0.47 -18.99
N LEU A 158 -2.30 -0.80 -19.35
CA LEU A 158 -1.47 -1.89 -18.86
C LEU A 158 -0.02 -1.82 -19.37
N ARG A 159 0.23 -1.17 -20.52
CA ARG A 159 1.58 -1.01 -21.08
C ARG A 159 2.41 -0.03 -20.26
N THR A 160 1.83 1.14 -19.97
CA THR A 160 2.48 2.13 -19.11
C THR A 160 2.64 1.59 -17.69
N ALA A 161 1.62 0.90 -17.15
CA ALA A 161 1.68 0.23 -15.86
C ALA A 161 2.88 -0.74 -15.77
N GLU A 162 3.05 -1.60 -16.77
CA GLU A 162 4.17 -2.54 -16.84
C GLU A 162 5.52 -1.82 -16.84
N THR A 163 5.66 -0.74 -17.59
CA THR A 163 6.91 0.02 -17.66
C THR A 163 7.35 0.50 -16.27
N TYR A 164 6.42 1.10 -15.51
CA TYR A 164 6.71 1.55 -14.15
C TYR A 164 6.97 0.38 -13.18
N LEU A 165 6.20 -0.69 -13.28
CA LEU A 165 6.38 -1.86 -12.42
C LEU A 165 7.69 -2.62 -12.68
N ARG A 166 8.15 -2.69 -13.94
CA ARG A 166 9.48 -3.22 -14.27
C ARG A 166 10.58 -2.34 -13.68
N SER A 167 10.43 -1.03 -13.82
CA SER A 167 11.35 -0.07 -13.20
C SER A 167 11.41 -0.23 -11.68
N ALA A 168 10.25 -0.42 -11.03
CA ALA A 168 10.16 -0.68 -9.60
C ALA A 168 10.81 -2.00 -9.19
N ALA A 169 10.52 -3.09 -9.93
CA ALA A 169 11.05 -4.42 -9.65
C ALA A 169 12.56 -4.54 -9.86
N ALA A 170 13.14 -3.68 -10.71
CA ALA A 170 14.59 -3.62 -10.94
C ALA A 170 15.36 -2.94 -9.81
N GLN A 171 14.70 -2.27 -8.86
CA GLN A 171 15.37 -1.59 -7.77
C GLN A 171 15.83 -2.58 -6.69
N PRO A 172 17.00 -2.39 -6.05
CA PRO A 172 17.49 -3.29 -5.01
C PRO A 172 16.56 -3.43 -3.80
N ALA A 173 15.77 -2.40 -3.51
CA ALA A 173 14.81 -2.36 -2.40
C ALA A 173 13.38 -2.80 -2.82
N ALA A 174 13.21 -3.38 -4.02
CA ALA A 174 11.93 -3.91 -4.44
C ALA A 174 11.51 -5.09 -3.56
N ASP A 175 10.28 -5.04 -3.06
CA ASP A 175 9.70 -6.09 -2.24
C ASP A 175 8.90 -7.12 -3.08
N SER A 176 8.45 -8.18 -2.42
CA SER A 176 7.63 -9.24 -3.03
C SER A 176 6.34 -8.70 -3.65
N ARG A 177 5.69 -7.71 -3.02
CA ARG A 177 4.45 -7.10 -3.50
C ARG A 177 4.64 -6.42 -4.88
N ILE A 178 5.77 -5.75 -5.08
CA ILE A 178 6.09 -5.09 -6.37
C ILE A 178 6.20 -6.13 -7.49
N ARG A 179 6.87 -7.25 -7.24
CA ARG A 179 6.98 -8.34 -8.22
C ARG A 179 5.65 -9.04 -8.47
N GLN A 180 4.81 -9.19 -7.44
CA GLN A 180 3.44 -9.69 -7.60
C GLN A 180 2.56 -8.73 -8.43
N ASN A 181 2.65 -7.42 -8.21
CA ASN A 181 1.97 -6.42 -9.03
C ASN A 181 2.43 -6.48 -10.50
N LEU A 182 3.74 -6.67 -10.75
CA LEU A 182 4.25 -6.86 -12.09
C LEU A 182 3.69 -8.14 -12.74
N ALA A 183 3.69 -9.27 -12.01
CA ALA A 183 3.11 -10.52 -12.51
C ALA A 183 1.62 -10.36 -12.85
N LEU A 184 0.87 -9.65 -12.01
CA LEU A 184 -0.54 -9.34 -12.25
C LEU A 184 -0.71 -8.57 -13.58
N VAL A 185 0.03 -7.48 -13.77
CA VAL A 185 -0.11 -6.62 -14.96
C VAL A 185 0.30 -7.34 -16.24
N VAL A 186 1.34 -8.17 -16.19
CA VAL A 186 1.76 -9.01 -17.32
C VAL A 186 0.68 -10.05 -17.65
N GLY A 187 0.09 -10.67 -16.63
CA GLY A 187 -1.01 -11.61 -16.78
C GLY A 187 -2.31 -10.98 -17.32
N LEU A 188 -2.64 -9.74 -16.88
CA LEU A 188 -3.78 -8.98 -17.42
C LEU A 188 -3.64 -8.68 -18.92
N GLN A 189 -2.43 -8.65 -19.44
CA GLN A 189 -2.13 -8.51 -20.87
C GLN A 189 -2.18 -9.87 -21.63
N GLY A 190 -2.57 -10.97 -20.96
CA GLY A 190 -2.66 -12.32 -21.54
C GLY A 190 -1.33 -13.06 -21.61
N ARG A 191 -0.23 -12.52 -21.09
CA ARG A 191 1.09 -13.15 -21.08
C ARG A 191 1.27 -14.05 -19.86
N PHE A 192 0.47 -15.09 -19.79
CA PHE A 192 0.34 -15.95 -18.62
C PHE A 192 1.63 -16.68 -18.23
N ASP A 193 2.37 -17.21 -19.21
CA ASP A 193 3.62 -17.94 -18.94
C ASP A 193 4.71 -17.02 -18.38
N GLU A 194 4.73 -15.75 -18.80
CA GLU A 194 5.64 -14.74 -18.25
C GLU A 194 5.21 -14.31 -16.85
N ALA A 195 3.91 -14.11 -16.63
CA ALA A 195 3.36 -13.79 -15.31
C ALA A 195 3.70 -14.91 -14.28
N GLU A 196 3.58 -16.16 -14.68
CA GLU A 196 3.94 -17.31 -13.83
C GLU A 196 5.44 -17.32 -13.50
N ARG A 197 6.31 -17.07 -14.48
CA ARG A 197 7.76 -16.99 -14.23
C ARG A 197 8.14 -15.88 -13.25
N ILE A 198 7.47 -14.71 -13.34
CA ILE A 198 7.69 -13.62 -12.41
C ILE A 198 7.17 -14.00 -11.01
N ALA A 199 5.98 -14.58 -10.91
CA ALA A 199 5.38 -14.98 -9.64
C ALA A 199 6.21 -16.06 -8.92
N ARG A 200 6.83 -16.98 -9.64
CA ARG A 200 7.69 -18.04 -9.08
C ARG A 200 8.97 -17.53 -8.42
N GLN A 201 9.32 -16.26 -8.58
CA GLN A 201 10.45 -15.67 -7.84
C GLN A 201 10.12 -15.47 -6.35
N GLU A 202 8.83 -15.45 -6.01
CA GLU A 202 8.33 -15.13 -4.66
C GLU A 202 7.43 -16.23 -4.08
N LEU A 203 6.77 -17.01 -4.93
CA LEU A 203 5.76 -18.00 -4.56
C LEU A 203 6.25 -19.42 -4.91
N SER A 204 5.68 -20.42 -4.25
CA SER A 204 5.88 -21.80 -4.69
C SER A 204 5.34 -22.00 -6.12
N PRO A 205 5.86 -22.98 -6.88
CA PRO A 205 5.35 -23.27 -8.22
C PRO A 205 3.84 -23.48 -8.27
N GLU A 206 3.27 -24.16 -7.27
CA GLU A 206 1.85 -24.46 -7.17
C GLU A 206 1.03 -23.19 -6.92
N GLN A 207 1.53 -22.30 -6.06
CA GLN A 207 0.88 -21.01 -5.77
C GLN A 207 0.91 -20.09 -7.00
N ALA A 208 2.05 -19.99 -7.67
CA ALA A 208 2.19 -19.18 -8.87
C ALA A 208 1.26 -19.67 -9.99
N GLN A 209 1.21 -20.99 -10.23
CA GLN A 209 0.30 -21.59 -11.20
C GLN A 209 -1.17 -21.36 -10.86
N SER A 210 -1.55 -21.52 -9.59
CA SER A 210 -2.92 -21.29 -9.12
C SER A 210 -3.35 -19.84 -9.33
N ASN A 211 -2.49 -18.87 -8.99
CA ASN A 211 -2.78 -17.44 -9.18
C ASN A 211 -2.97 -17.10 -10.67
N VAL A 212 -2.13 -17.62 -11.54
CA VAL A 212 -2.24 -17.37 -12.99
C VAL A 212 -3.46 -18.07 -13.59
N ALA A 213 -3.78 -19.29 -13.16
CA ALA A 213 -4.98 -20.00 -13.61
C ALA A 213 -6.27 -19.23 -13.21
N TYR A 214 -6.31 -18.70 -11.98
CA TYR A 214 -7.42 -17.86 -11.53
C TYR A 214 -7.55 -16.59 -12.38
N LEU A 215 -6.46 -15.88 -12.64
CA LEU A 215 -6.46 -14.68 -13.48
C LEU A 215 -6.94 -15.00 -14.91
N ARG A 216 -6.47 -16.10 -15.50
CA ARG A 216 -6.91 -16.57 -16.83
C ARG A 216 -8.41 -16.84 -16.86
N SER A 217 -8.95 -17.50 -15.83
CA SER A 217 -10.38 -17.79 -15.74
C SER A 217 -11.23 -16.53 -15.62
N MET A 218 -10.79 -15.54 -14.83
CA MET A 218 -11.47 -14.25 -14.70
C MET A 218 -11.54 -13.49 -16.02
N LEU A 219 -10.42 -13.42 -16.74
CA LEU A 219 -10.37 -12.76 -18.05
C LEU A 219 -11.24 -13.48 -19.10
N ALA A 220 -11.28 -14.79 -19.09
CA ALA A 220 -12.17 -15.57 -19.97
C ALA A 220 -13.65 -15.29 -19.69
N GLN A 221 -14.05 -15.24 -18.42
CA GLN A 221 -15.42 -14.86 -18.04
C GLN A 221 -15.77 -13.44 -18.49
N GLN A 222 -14.89 -12.47 -18.27
CA GLN A 222 -15.12 -11.08 -18.68
C GLN A 222 -15.31 -10.96 -20.20
N ASN A 223 -14.49 -11.67 -20.97
CA ASN A 223 -14.61 -11.70 -22.43
C ASN A 223 -15.96 -12.33 -22.88
N SER A 224 -16.40 -13.42 -22.27
CA SER A 224 -17.68 -14.06 -22.55
C SER A 224 -18.86 -13.13 -22.25
N TRP A 225 -18.85 -12.44 -21.11
CA TRP A 225 -19.85 -11.43 -20.77
C TRP A 225 -19.88 -10.26 -21.77
N SER A 226 -18.72 -9.81 -22.23
CA SER A 226 -18.61 -8.72 -23.21
C SER A 226 -19.17 -9.13 -24.57
N GLN A 227 -18.99 -10.38 -24.97
CA GLN A 227 -19.55 -10.94 -26.20
C GLN A 227 -21.10 -11.07 -26.12
N LEU A 228 -21.61 -11.57 -24.99
CA LEU A 228 -23.08 -11.65 -24.78
C LEU A 228 -23.74 -10.28 -24.82
N LYS A 229 -23.19 -9.27 -24.13
CA LYS A 229 -23.71 -7.91 -24.15
C LYS A 229 -23.71 -7.29 -25.56
N LYS A 230 -22.71 -7.59 -26.38
CA LYS A 230 -22.66 -7.15 -27.79
C LYS A 230 -23.72 -7.84 -28.64
N ALA A 231 -23.94 -9.14 -28.45
CA ALA A 231 -24.97 -9.89 -29.13
C ALA A 231 -26.38 -9.37 -28.80
N ASP A 232 -26.67 -9.13 -27.52
CA ASP A 232 -27.97 -8.59 -27.07
C ASP A 232 -28.25 -7.19 -27.66
N LYS A 233 -27.23 -6.31 -27.71
CA LYS A 233 -27.35 -4.98 -28.33
C LYS A 233 -27.64 -5.07 -29.84
N ASN A 234 -27.03 -6.01 -30.54
CA ASN A 234 -27.25 -6.21 -31.98
C ASN A 234 -28.65 -6.73 -32.25
N VAL A 235 -29.19 -7.61 -31.40
CA VAL A 235 -30.60 -8.10 -31.50
C VAL A 235 -31.59 -6.97 -31.22
N ALA A 236 -31.32 -6.13 -30.18
CA ALA A 236 -32.18 -4.99 -29.83
C ALA A 236 -32.19 -3.87 -30.89
N SER A 237 -31.12 -3.74 -31.68
CA SER A 237 -31.03 -2.75 -32.77
C SER A 237 -31.57 -3.24 -34.14
N ALA A 238 -31.91 -4.54 -34.21
CA ALA A 238 -32.44 -5.15 -35.46
C ALA A 238 -33.98 -5.30 -35.43
N ASN A 239 -34.65 -4.96 -34.33
CA ASN A 239 -36.09 -4.87 -34.11
C ASN A 239 -36.53 -3.41 -34.03
#